data_bb9b6915d94b98abccca0236173a943d
#
_entry.id   bb9b6915d94b98abccca0236173a943d
#
_cell.length_a   1.000
_cell.length_b   1.000
_cell.length_c   1.000
_cell.angle_alpha   90.00
_cell.angle_beta   90.00
_cell.angle_gamma   90.00
#
_symmetry.space_group_name_H-M   'P 1'
#
loop_
_entity.id
_entity.type
_entity.pdbx_description
1 polymer ?
#
loop_
_entity_poly.entity_id
_entity_poly.type
_entity_poly.pdbx_seq_one_letter_code
_entity_poly.pdbx_strand_id
1 'polypeptide(L)'
;MCIRDRLDGDRLILQINEVTTGPKETKRPEVHRKYIDVQYMVHGHEYIGFYPDQKTSMVKEDRLAEDDVLFYEENDRVNEMMLPMTDGCYAIFFPEDVHRPCCQMGEAEDVKKIVLKVRVDTL
;
A
#
# COMPACT_ATOMS: atom_id res chain seq x y z
N MET A 1 1.01 -10.08 11.48
CA MET A 1 -0.36 -10.63 11.56
C MET A 1 -1.31 -9.73 10.80
N CYS A 2 -2.26 -10.31 10.08
CA CYS A 2 -3.28 -9.56 9.35
C CYS A 2 -4.65 -10.11 9.69
N ILE A 3 -5.53 -9.25 10.19
CA ILE A 3 -6.94 -9.57 10.42
C ILE A 3 -7.72 -8.87 9.32
N ARG A 4 -8.60 -9.61 8.65
CA ARG A 4 -9.40 -9.08 7.54
C ARG A 4 -10.87 -9.34 7.79
N ASP A 5 -11.72 -8.32 7.60
CA ASP A 5 -13.15 -8.42 7.77
C ASP A 5 -13.88 -7.64 6.67
N ARG A 6 -15.08 -8.09 6.34
CA ARG A 6 -15.93 -7.42 5.37
C ARG A 6 -16.97 -6.60 6.13
N LEU A 7 -16.93 -5.27 5.94
CA LEU A 7 -17.88 -4.37 6.60
C LEU A 7 -19.18 -4.21 5.80
N ASP A 8 -19.08 -4.31 4.47
CA ASP A 8 -20.21 -4.17 3.57
C ASP A 8 -19.99 -5.08 2.36
N GLY A 9 -20.11 -6.38 2.55
CA GLY A 9 -19.84 -7.37 1.53
C GLY A 9 -18.42 -7.22 0.99
N ASP A 10 -18.26 -7.16 -0.32
CA ASP A 10 -16.98 -6.91 -0.97
C ASP A 10 -16.77 -5.44 -1.35
N ARG A 11 -17.69 -4.54 -0.96
CA ARG A 11 -17.59 -3.10 -1.24
C ARG A 11 -16.71 -2.37 -0.25
N LEU A 12 -16.60 -2.88 0.96
CA LEU A 12 -15.83 -2.26 2.02
C LEU A 12 -15.18 -3.35 2.87
N ILE A 13 -13.85 -3.40 2.84
CA ILE A 13 -13.07 -4.43 3.52
C ILE A 13 -12.10 -3.75 4.47
N LEU A 14 -12.08 -4.22 5.72
CA LEU A 14 -11.16 -3.74 6.74
C LEU A 14 -10.04 -4.76 6.94
N GLN A 15 -8.81 -4.29 7.00
CA GLN A 15 -7.65 -5.09 7.38
C GLN A 15 -6.96 -4.42 8.56
N ILE A 16 -6.59 -5.23 9.55
CA ILE A 16 -5.74 -4.80 10.65
C ILE A 16 -4.41 -5.53 10.47
N ASN A 17 -3.36 -4.78 10.17
CA ASN A 17 -2.05 -5.33 9.86
C ASN A 17 -1.06 -4.99 10.96
N GLU A 18 -0.43 -6.02 11.53
CA GLU A 18 0.71 -5.88 12.40
C GLU A 18 1.91 -6.47 11.66
N VAL A 19 2.82 -5.60 11.24
CA VAL A 19 3.94 -5.95 10.36
C VAL A 19 5.22 -5.28 10.84
N THR A 20 6.35 -5.81 10.39
CA THR A 20 7.65 -5.20 10.64
C THR A 20 8.13 -4.53 9.37
N THR A 21 8.54 -3.26 9.48
CA THR A 21 9.11 -2.53 8.35
C THR A 21 10.48 -3.09 7.99
N GLY A 22 10.94 -2.79 6.79
CA GLY A 22 12.23 -3.25 6.30
C GLY A 22 12.82 -2.28 5.27
N PRO A 23 14.03 -2.59 4.79
CA PRO A 23 14.67 -1.73 3.79
C PRO A 23 13.79 -1.56 2.56
N LYS A 24 13.76 -0.36 2.02
CA LYS A 24 12.95 -0.01 0.85
C LYS A 24 13.18 -0.97 -0.32
N GLU A 25 14.42 -1.38 -0.53
CA GLU A 25 14.80 -2.25 -1.66
C GLU A 25 14.17 -3.63 -1.57
N THR A 26 13.74 -4.04 -0.38
CA THR A 26 13.08 -5.34 -0.16
C THR A 26 11.57 -5.28 -0.35
N LYS A 27 11.02 -4.08 -0.54
CA LYS A 27 9.58 -3.88 -0.73
C LYS A 27 9.29 -3.60 -2.19
N ARG A 28 8.10 -4.00 -2.64
CA ARG A 28 7.71 -3.88 -4.05
C ARG A 28 6.71 -2.76 -4.22
N PRO A 29 6.89 -1.90 -5.26
CA PRO A 29 5.82 -0.96 -5.63
C PRO A 29 4.61 -1.72 -6.15
N GLU A 30 3.42 -1.29 -5.75
CA GLU A 30 2.20 -2.00 -6.12
C GLU A 30 1.08 -1.05 -6.51
N VAL A 31 0.15 -1.55 -7.33
CA VAL A 31 -1.11 -0.88 -7.68
C VAL A 31 -2.25 -1.87 -7.56
N HIS A 32 -3.45 -1.32 -7.39
CA HIS A 32 -4.71 -2.05 -7.40
C HIS A 32 -5.58 -1.54 -8.54
N ARG A 33 -6.65 -2.26 -8.88
CA ARG A 33 -7.58 -1.81 -9.94
C ARG A 33 -9.00 -1.66 -9.43
N LYS A 34 -9.40 -2.53 -8.50
CA LYS A 34 -10.79 -2.60 -8.01
C LYS A 34 -11.03 -1.77 -6.76
N TYR A 35 -10.00 -1.53 -5.96
CA TYR A 35 -10.12 -0.93 -4.65
C TYR A 35 -9.23 0.29 -4.49
N ILE A 36 -9.74 1.26 -3.72
CA ILE A 36 -8.96 2.36 -3.17
C ILE A 36 -8.45 1.88 -1.81
N ASP A 37 -7.17 2.09 -1.53
CA ASP A 37 -6.58 1.80 -0.21
C ASP A 37 -6.57 3.04 0.64
N VAL A 38 -7.20 2.97 1.82
CA VAL A 38 -7.01 3.98 2.87
C VAL A 38 -6.15 3.33 3.94
N GLN A 39 -4.94 3.83 4.14
CA GLN A 39 -4.00 3.28 5.13
C GLN A 39 -3.88 4.26 6.29
N TYR A 40 -4.18 3.78 7.49
CA TYR A 40 -4.15 4.57 8.71
C TYR A 40 -3.13 3.96 9.67
N MET A 41 -2.16 4.78 10.10
CA MET A 41 -1.14 4.34 11.07
C MET A 41 -1.69 4.43 12.47
N VAL A 42 -1.93 3.27 13.10
CA VAL A 42 -2.37 3.21 14.49
C VAL A 42 -1.18 3.47 15.40
N HIS A 43 -0.07 2.77 15.16
CA HIS A 43 1.13 2.91 15.98
C HIS A 43 2.38 2.54 15.19
N GLY A 44 3.39 3.37 15.28
CA GLY A 44 4.69 3.14 14.68
C GLY A 44 5.03 4.15 13.58
N HIS A 45 6.09 3.86 12.88
CA HIS A 45 6.64 4.73 11.85
C HIS A 45 6.98 3.91 10.61
N GLU A 46 6.52 4.38 9.44
CA GLU A 46 6.94 3.80 8.18
C GLU A 46 7.01 4.89 7.12
N TYR A 47 7.82 4.65 6.09
CA TYR A 47 7.68 5.37 4.85
C TYR A 47 6.83 4.56 3.89
N ILE A 48 5.90 5.23 3.18
CA ILE A 48 5.22 4.65 2.03
C ILE A 48 5.72 5.41 0.81
N GLY A 49 6.38 4.70 -0.10
CA GLY A 49 6.79 5.28 -1.36
C GLY A 49 5.58 5.49 -2.26
N PHE A 50 5.58 6.59 -3.02
CA PHE A 50 4.46 6.92 -3.90
C PHE A 50 4.95 7.57 -5.18
N TYR A 51 4.37 7.19 -6.31
CA TYR A 51 4.46 7.93 -7.56
C TYR A 51 3.21 7.64 -8.42
N PRO A 52 2.80 8.61 -9.28
CA PRO A 52 1.68 8.35 -10.20
C PRO A 52 2.04 7.25 -11.20
N ASP A 53 1.10 6.34 -11.47
CA ASP A 53 1.34 5.24 -12.40
C ASP A 53 1.29 5.75 -13.84
N GLN A 54 2.46 5.87 -14.46
CA GLN A 54 2.59 6.28 -15.86
C GLN A 54 2.68 5.07 -16.79
N LYS A 55 2.57 3.86 -16.24
CA LYS A 55 2.58 2.59 -16.97
C LYS A 55 3.88 2.38 -17.75
N THR A 56 4.97 2.96 -17.24
CA THR A 56 6.30 2.81 -17.82
C THR A 56 7.18 1.83 -17.04
N SER A 57 6.72 1.41 -15.86
CA SER A 57 7.45 0.45 -15.04
C SER A 57 7.22 -0.97 -15.55
N MET A 58 8.26 -1.79 -15.46
CA MET A 58 8.15 -3.20 -15.83
C MET A 58 7.40 -3.98 -14.74
N VAL A 59 6.51 -4.85 -15.16
CA VAL A 59 5.74 -5.69 -14.24
C VAL A 59 6.64 -6.78 -13.70
N LYS A 60 6.69 -6.89 -12.37
CA LYS A 60 7.40 -7.97 -11.67
C LYS A 60 6.49 -9.16 -11.46
N GLU A 61 5.27 -8.92 -11.01
CA GLU A 61 4.30 -9.98 -10.75
C GLU A 61 2.89 -9.42 -10.90
N ASP A 62 2.07 -10.10 -11.72
CA ASP A 62 0.69 -9.71 -11.95
C ASP A 62 -0.23 -10.66 -11.18
N ARG A 63 -0.88 -10.16 -10.14
CA ARG A 63 -1.88 -10.88 -9.35
C ARG A 63 -3.21 -10.17 -9.34
N LEU A 64 -3.51 -9.42 -10.41
CA LEU A 64 -4.76 -8.64 -10.48
C LEU A 64 -5.99 -9.54 -10.44
N ALA A 65 -5.96 -10.69 -11.09
CA ALA A 65 -7.11 -11.59 -11.13
C ALA A 65 -7.38 -12.25 -9.78
N GLU A 66 -6.32 -12.64 -9.04
CA GLU A 66 -6.45 -13.37 -7.78
C GLU A 66 -6.64 -12.44 -6.59
N ASP A 67 -5.83 -11.38 -6.51
CA ASP A 67 -5.70 -10.57 -5.28
C ASP A 67 -5.86 -9.07 -5.53
N ASP A 68 -6.19 -8.65 -6.74
CA ASP A 68 -6.28 -7.24 -7.13
C ASP A 68 -4.99 -6.48 -6.83
N VAL A 69 -3.84 -7.07 -7.15
CA VAL A 69 -2.55 -6.40 -6.96
C VAL A 69 -1.61 -6.70 -8.12
N LEU A 70 -0.92 -5.66 -8.57
CA LEU A 70 0.13 -5.74 -9.59
C LEU A 70 1.40 -5.16 -8.98
N PHE A 71 2.48 -5.92 -9.01
CA PHE A 71 3.78 -5.47 -8.50
C PHE A 71 4.68 -5.05 -9.65
N TYR A 72 5.35 -3.91 -9.47
CA TYR A 72 6.31 -3.40 -10.43
C TYR A 72 7.75 -3.67 -10.00
N GLU A 73 8.65 -3.72 -10.98
CA GLU A 73 10.09 -3.69 -10.73
C GLU A 73 10.51 -2.28 -10.28
N GLU A 74 11.71 -2.17 -9.71
CA GLU A 74 12.32 -0.86 -9.47
C GLU A 74 12.38 -0.07 -10.76
N ASN A 75 12.07 1.23 -10.68
CA ASN A 75 12.15 2.13 -11.81
C ASN A 75 12.81 3.41 -11.33
N ASP A 76 14.09 3.59 -11.66
CA ASP A 76 14.88 4.76 -11.26
C ASP A 76 14.54 6.02 -12.05
N ARG A 77 13.65 5.90 -13.04
CA ARG A 77 13.21 7.05 -13.85
C ARG A 77 11.96 7.73 -13.28
N VAL A 78 11.30 7.11 -12.31
CA VAL A 78 10.15 7.73 -11.64
C VAL A 78 10.62 8.56 -10.46
N ASN A 79 9.87 9.60 -10.16
CA ASN A 79 10.13 10.44 -9.00
C ASN A 79 9.32 9.93 -7.82
N GLU A 80 9.85 8.94 -7.12
CA GLU A 80 9.18 8.34 -5.98
C GLU A 80 9.32 9.23 -4.75
N MET A 81 8.18 9.62 -4.18
CA MET A 81 8.14 10.38 -2.92
C MET A 81 7.98 9.41 -1.76
N MET A 82 8.73 9.64 -0.68
CA MET A 82 8.61 8.82 0.52
C MET A 82 7.74 9.57 1.53
N LEU A 83 6.53 9.06 1.76
CA LEU A 83 5.55 9.65 2.65
C LEU A 83 5.80 9.17 4.08
N PRO A 84 6.11 10.09 5.03
CA PRO A 84 6.29 9.68 6.42
C PRO A 84 4.94 9.42 7.08
N MET A 85 4.72 8.19 7.54
CA MET A 85 3.50 7.80 8.24
C MET A 85 3.85 7.58 9.70
N THR A 86 3.26 8.37 10.57
CA THR A 86 3.40 8.27 12.02
C THR A 86 2.03 8.12 12.66
N ASP A 87 1.97 7.90 13.97
CA ASP A 87 0.72 7.67 14.70
C ASP A 87 -0.36 8.71 14.31
N GLY A 88 -1.50 8.24 13.84
CA GLY A 88 -2.63 9.08 13.44
C GLY A 88 -2.60 9.58 12.01
N CYS A 89 -1.52 9.36 11.26
CA CYS A 89 -1.45 9.72 9.85
C CYS A 89 -2.24 8.71 9.01
N TYR A 90 -2.86 9.20 7.95
CA TYR A 90 -3.46 8.32 6.97
C TYR A 90 -3.15 8.81 5.55
N ALA A 91 -3.20 7.88 4.60
CA ALA A 91 -3.01 8.16 3.18
C ALA A 91 -4.07 7.41 2.38
N ILE A 92 -4.49 8.00 1.27
CA ILE A 92 -5.48 7.40 0.37
C ILE A 92 -4.79 7.18 -0.96
N PHE A 93 -4.80 5.92 -1.42
CA PHE A 93 -4.20 5.53 -2.71
C PHE A 93 -5.29 5.06 -3.65
N PHE A 94 -5.42 5.77 -4.77
CA PHE A 94 -6.34 5.41 -5.85
C PHE A 94 -5.68 4.40 -6.79
N PRO A 95 -6.44 3.75 -7.70
CA PRO A 95 -5.84 2.77 -8.62
C PRO A 95 -4.67 3.29 -9.46
N GLU A 96 -4.59 4.59 -9.72
CA GLU A 96 -3.50 5.20 -10.47
C GLU A 96 -2.28 5.53 -9.60
N ASP A 97 -2.34 5.26 -8.32
CA ASP A 97 -1.28 5.63 -7.37
C ASP A 97 -0.43 4.40 -7.05
N VAL A 98 0.79 4.36 -7.59
CA VAL A 98 1.75 3.32 -7.22
C VAL A 98 2.24 3.61 -5.81
N HIS A 99 2.19 2.61 -4.94
CA HIS A 99 2.63 2.78 -3.56
C HIS A 99 3.47 1.59 -3.12
N ARG A 100 4.47 1.89 -2.29
CA ARG A 100 5.42 0.91 -1.75
C ARG A 100 5.35 1.00 -0.23
N PRO A 101 4.53 0.17 0.42
CA PRO A 101 4.37 0.22 1.87
C PRO A 101 5.47 -0.52 2.61
N CYS A 102 5.49 -0.37 3.92
CA CYS A 102 6.34 -1.10 4.86
C CYS A 102 7.83 -0.77 4.75
N CYS A 103 8.19 0.40 4.21
CA CYS A 103 9.58 0.84 4.17
C CYS A 103 9.97 1.40 5.54
N GLN A 104 11.14 0.97 6.02
CA GLN A 104 11.60 1.42 7.33
C GLN A 104 11.94 2.91 7.33
N MET A 105 11.68 3.55 8.46
CA MET A 105 12.06 4.94 8.71
C MET A 105 13.28 4.93 9.63
N GLY A 106 14.47 4.90 9.02
CA GLY A 106 15.73 4.72 9.74
C GLY A 106 16.02 3.24 9.97
N GLU A 107 15.36 2.62 10.93
CA GLU A 107 15.54 1.21 11.24
C GLU A 107 14.22 0.45 11.17
N ALA A 108 14.30 -0.88 11.12
CA ALA A 108 13.11 -1.72 11.12
C ALA A 108 12.38 -1.61 12.46
N GLU A 109 11.05 -1.53 12.41
CA GLU A 109 10.23 -1.51 13.61
C GLU A 109 8.88 -2.17 13.34
N ASP A 110 8.23 -2.63 14.42
CA ASP A 110 6.88 -3.16 14.33
C ASP A 110 5.88 -2.01 14.26
N VAL A 111 4.96 -2.11 13.31
CA VAL A 111 3.90 -1.11 13.14
C VAL A 111 2.54 -1.79 13.12
N LYS A 112 1.52 -1.04 13.53
CA LYS A 112 0.14 -1.47 13.45
C LYS A 112 -0.63 -0.50 12.58
N LYS A 113 -1.27 -1.03 11.53
CA LYS A 113 -2.03 -0.24 10.56
C LYS A 113 -3.44 -0.78 10.41
N ILE A 114 -4.36 0.13 10.11
CA ILE A 114 -5.67 -0.23 9.58
C ILE A 114 -5.65 0.11 8.10
N VAL A 115 -6.00 -0.84 7.25
CA VAL A 115 -6.16 -0.62 5.82
C VAL A 115 -7.62 -0.84 5.47
N LEU A 116 -8.26 0.20 4.95
CA LEU A 116 -9.62 0.13 4.49
C LEU A 116 -9.62 0.06 2.98
N LYS A 117 -10.22 -0.97 2.42
CA LYS A 117 -10.36 -1.14 0.97
C LYS A 117 -11.76 -0.77 0.56
N VAL A 118 -11.86 0.25 -0.30
CA VAL A 118 -13.13 0.79 -0.80
C VAL A 118 -13.24 0.46 -2.28
N ARG A 119 -14.28 -0.29 -2.65
CA ARG A 119 -14.45 -0.71 -4.04
C ARG A 119 -14.81 0.48 -4.92
N VAL A 120 -14.05 0.66 -6.02
CA VAL A 120 -14.15 1.84 -6.89
C VAL A 120 -15.52 1.94 -7.55
N ASP A 121 -16.09 0.82 -8.02
CA ASP A 121 -17.34 0.80 -8.76
C ASP A 121 -18.58 1.07 -7.89
N THR A 122 -18.39 1.29 -6.58
CA THR A 122 -19.50 1.61 -5.66
C THR A 122 -19.55 3.10 -5.33
N LEU A 123 -18.67 3.89 -5.91
CA LEU A 123 -18.59 5.33 -5.65
C LEU A 123 -19.43 6.15 -6.65
#